data_36c22c3a9a5371ce1cff41e4a7cacab0
#
_entry.id   36c22c3a9a5371ce1cff41e4a7cacab0
#
_cell.length_a   1.000
_cell.length_b   1.000
_cell.length_c   1.000
_cell.angle_alpha   90.00
_cell.angle_beta   90.00
_cell.angle_gamma   90.00
#
_symmetry.space_group_name_H-M   'P 1'
#
loop_
_entity.id
_entity.type
_entity.pdbx_description
1 polymer ?
#
loop_
_entity_poly.entity_id
_entity_poly.type
_entity_poly.pdbx_seq_one_letter_code
_entity_poly.pdbx_strand_id
1 'polypeptide(L)'
;MANFHRTKFYAYKKLGSSQKSKRKYRRATGRHNKTRQKWRSRPPMVEIGYKNKCVTRGLINEKVPVTIYNVEDFKKVGKDNSIIIGKIGDKNKLEIAREAKAKKIEISNLNIDKFIKIMERKFKINKGEKKA
;
A
#
# COMPACT_ATOMS: atom_id res chain seq x y z
N MET A 1 9.27 -3.30 16.45
CA MET A 1 9.91 -2.53 15.36
C MET A 1 10.13 -1.10 15.79
N ALA A 2 11.26 -0.49 15.45
CA ALA A 2 11.53 0.90 15.75
C ALA A 2 10.67 1.81 14.86
N ASN A 3 9.90 2.71 15.47
CA ASN A 3 9.10 3.68 14.71
C ASN A 3 9.95 4.91 14.40
N PHE A 4 10.28 5.09 13.13
CA PHE A 4 11.04 6.23 12.67
C PHE A 4 10.12 7.41 12.34
N HIS A 5 10.20 8.44 13.17
CA HIS A 5 9.45 9.67 12.96
C HIS A 5 10.39 10.89 12.94
N ARG A 6 9.90 11.98 12.39
CA ARG A 6 10.62 13.25 12.52
C ARG A 6 10.69 13.66 13.99
N THR A 7 11.85 14.15 14.43
CA THR A 7 12.04 14.71 15.78
C THR A 7 10.98 15.78 16.08
N LYS A 8 10.41 15.77 17.30
CA LYS A 8 9.37 16.70 17.76
C LYS A 8 8.05 16.65 16.96
N PHE A 9 7.72 15.52 16.30
CA PHE A 9 6.42 15.38 15.63
C PHE A 9 5.22 15.58 16.58
N TYR A 10 5.37 15.23 17.85
CA TYR A 10 4.35 15.37 18.88
C TYR A 10 4.06 16.84 19.25
N ALA A 11 5.04 17.75 19.07
CA ALA A 11 4.92 19.15 19.46
C ALA A 11 4.20 20.02 18.42
N TYR A 12 4.16 19.59 17.14
CA TYR A 12 3.65 20.42 16.06
C TYR A 12 2.54 19.71 15.28
N LYS A 13 1.37 20.36 15.12
CA LYS A 13 0.24 19.86 14.31
C LYS A 13 0.67 19.55 12.87
N LYS A 14 1.48 20.42 12.25
CA LYS A 14 2.02 20.24 10.89
C LYS A 14 2.89 18.99 10.73
N LEU A 15 3.46 18.46 11.81
CA LEU A 15 4.30 17.27 11.81
C LEU A 15 3.55 15.99 12.20
N GLY A 16 2.26 16.10 12.54
CA GLY A 16 1.40 14.95 12.82
C GLY A 16 1.17 14.68 14.30
N SER A 17 1.17 15.71 15.19
CA SER A 17 0.79 15.50 16.59
C SER A 17 -0.66 15.00 16.72
N SER A 18 -1.60 15.57 15.95
CA SER A 18 -3.02 15.18 15.93
C SER A 18 -3.39 14.19 14.82
N GLN A 19 -2.61 14.08 13.73
CA GLN A 19 -2.92 13.24 12.58
C GLN A 19 -1.81 12.24 12.28
N LYS A 20 -2.08 10.93 12.45
CA LYS A 20 -1.11 9.86 12.21
C LYS A 20 -0.59 9.83 10.75
N SER A 21 -1.42 10.15 9.77
CA SER A 21 -1.06 10.19 8.33
C SER A 21 0.04 11.20 8.00
N LYS A 22 0.17 12.28 8.80
CA LYS A 22 1.22 13.29 8.65
C LYS A 22 2.56 12.91 9.29
N ARG A 23 2.61 11.81 10.06
CA ARG A 23 3.84 11.33 10.73
C ARG A 23 4.74 10.60 9.73
N LYS A 24 5.51 11.37 8.97
CA LYS A 24 6.46 10.83 8.01
C LYS A 24 7.89 11.00 8.51
N TYR A 25 8.72 10.01 8.27
CA TYR A 25 10.15 10.13 8.54
C TYR A 25 10.78 11.16 7.60
N ARG A 26 11.64 12.00 8.18
CA ARG A 26 12.54 12.88 7.42
C ARG A 26 13.95 12.74 7.96
N ARG A 27 14.89 12.49 7.07
CA ARG A 27 16.29 12.36 7.42
C ARG A 27 16.79 13.62 8.11
N ALA A 28 17.60 13.44 9.14
CA ALA A 28 18.26 14.52 9.85
C ALA A 28 19.46 15.02 9.02
N THR A 29 19.41 16.25 8.49
CA THR A 29 20.44 16.81 7.59
C THR A 29 21.21 17.99 8.17
N GLY A 30 20.64 18.74 9.13
CA GLY A 30 21.27 19.93 9.70
C GLY A 30 22.59 19.65 10.42
N ARG A 31 23.56 20.56 10.29
CA ARG A 31 24.92 20.46 10.89
C ARG A 31 24.88 20.15 12.40
N HIS A 32 24.05 20.85 13.14
CA HIS A 32 23.89 20.71 14.60
C HIS A 32 22.70 19.82 15.02
N ASN A 33 22.16 19.00 14.10
CA ASN A 33 21.03 18.14 14.43
C ASN A 33 21.48 17.00 15.34
N LYS A 34 21.00 17.02 16.59
CA LYS A 34 21.35 16.02 17.62
C LYS A 34 20.98 14.60 17.24
N THR A 35 19.93 14.38 16.44
CA THR A 35 19.59 13.05 15.91
C THR A 35 20.61 12.56 14.89
N ARG A 36 21.13 13.46 14.02
CA ARG A 36 22.22 13.13 13.09
C ARG A 36 23.51 12.76 13.82
N GLN A 37 23.79 13.44 14.92
CA GLN A 37 24.95 13.19 15.80
C GLN A 37 24.76 11.97 16.70
N LYS A 38 23.62 11.25 16.59
CA LYS A 38 23.29 10.03 17.36
C LYS A 38 23.34 10.21 18.89
N TRP A 39 22.90 11.37 19.38
CA TRP A 39 22.82 11.59 20.82
C TRP A 39 21.84 10.61 21.47
N ARG A 40 22.22 10.01 22.61
CA ARG A 40 21.46 8.97 23.32
C ARG A 40 20.02 9.40 23.67
N SER A 41 19.79 10.69 23.94
CA SER A 41 18.46 11.24 24.27
C SER A 41 17.56 11.48 23.03
N ARG A 42 18.01 11.13 21.82
CA ARG A 42 17.28 11.39 20.57
C ARG A 42 16.80 10.11 19.89
N PRO A 43 15.70 10.21 19.10
CA PRO A 43 15.22 9.05 18.35
C PRO A 43 16.30 8.48 17.42
N PRO A 44 16.32 7.15 17.22
CA PRO A 44 17.26 6.53 16.32
C PRO A 44 17.05 7.00 14.87
N MET A 45 18.13 7.04 14.12
CA MET A 45 18.11 7.34 12.69
C MET A 45 17.99 6.04 11.89
N VAL A 46 17.35 6.10 10.72
CA VAL A 46 17.24 4.94 9.82
C VAL A 46 18.64 4.56 9.33
N GLU A 47 19.04 3.32 9.62
CA GLU A 47 20.33 2.73 9.25
C GLU A 47 20.14 1.30 8.73
N ILE A 48 21.18 0.72 8.13
CA ILE A 48 21.15 -0.61 7.51
C ILE A 48 20.70 -1.69 8.49
N GLY A 49 21.13 -1.63 9.77
CA GLY A 49 20.79 -2.61 10.80
C GLY A 49 19.30 -2.72 11.16
N TYR A 50 18.50 -1.72 10.79
CA TYR A 50 17.04 -1.74 11.00
C TYR A 50 16.26 -2.41 9.85
N LYS A 51 16.94 -3.03 8.91
CA LYS A 51 16.31 -3.74 7.78
C LYS A 51 15.56 -4.99 8.27
N ASN A 52 14.40 -5.27 7.71
CA ASN A 52 13.67 -6.50 8.00
C ASN A 52 14.50 -7.73 7.59
N LYS A 53 14.30 -8.85 8.32
CA LYS A 53 14.93 -10.14 8.00
C LYS A 53 14.65 -10.54 6.55
N CYS A 54 15.60 -11.22 5.89
CA CYS A 54 15.44 -11.64 4.49
C CYS A 54 14.18 -12.48 4.27
N VAL A 55 13.88 -13.38 5.19
CA VAL A 55 12.75 -14.32 5.11
C VAL A 55 11.40 -13.60 5.04
N THR A 56 11.23 -12.49 5.79
CA THR A 56 9.95 -11.77 5.86
C THR A 56 9.90 -10.51 4.98
N ARG A 57 11.02 -10.18 4.33
CA ARG A 57 11.12 -8.97 3.52
C ARG A 57 10.37 -9.12 2.21
N GLY A 58 9.47 -8.17 1.94
CA GLY A 58 8.70 -8.15 0.69
C GLY A 58 7.46 -9.05 0.69
N LEU A 59 7.22 -9.82 1.76
CA LEU A 59 5.99 -10.59 1.89
C LEU A 59 4.81 -9.69 2.27
N ILE A 60 3.64 -10.02 1.78
CA ILE A 60 2.35 -9.47 2.18
C ILE A 60 1.54 -10.59 2.81
N ASN A 61 1.19 -10.44 4.11
CA ASN A 61 0.52 -11.49 4.88
C ASN A 61 1.23 -12.85 4.78
N GLU A 62 2.57 -12.81 4.92
CA GLU A 62 3.46 -13.99 4.85
C GLU A 62 3.51 -14.67 3.48
N LYS A 63 2.87 -14.09 2.45
CA LYS A 63 2.82 -14.61 1.08
C LYS A 63 3.65 -13.78 0.12
N VAL A 64 4.20 -14.40 -0.91
CA VAL A 64 4.97 -13.74 -1.96
C VAL A 64 4.02 -12.93 -2.85
N PRO A 65 4.20 -11.61 -3.00
CA PRO A 65 3.33 -10.79 -3.85
C PRO A 65 3.59 -11.04 -5.34
N VAL A 66 2.54 -11.34 -6.09
CA VAL A 66 2.55 -11.47 -7.55
C VAL A 66 1.68 -10.37 -8.14
N THR A 67 2.26 -9.57 -9.05
CA THR A 67 1.54 -8.51 -9.73
C THR A 67 0.88 -9.04 -11.00
N ILE A 68 -0.43 -8.84 -11.12
CA ILE A 68 -1.27 -9.27 -12.25
C ILE A 68 -1.65 -8.05 -13.09
N TYR A 69 -1.53 -8.17 -14.40
CA TYR A 69 -1.95 -7.17 -15.37
C TYR A 69 -3.09 -7.67 -16.27
N ASN A 70 -3.19 -8.99 -16.49
CA ASN A 70 -4.19 -9.63 -17.33
C ASN A 70 -4.87 -10.79 -16.59
N VAL A 71 -6.01 -11.22 -17.11
CA VAL A 71 -6.76 -12.37 -16.60
C VAL A 71 -5.95 -13.67 -16.69
N GLU A 72 -5.13 -13.83 -17.75
CA GLU A 72 -4.28 -15.01 -17.94
C GLU A 72 -3.21 -15.18 -16.87
N ASP A 73 -2.78 -14.07 -16.24
CA ASP A 73 -1.78 -14.10 -15.17
C ASP A 73 -2.25 -14.89 -13.93
N PHE A 74 -3.57 -15.12 -13.77
CA PHE A 74 -4.08 -16.01 -12.72
C PHE A 74 -3.55 -17.44 -12.82
N LYS A 75 -3.15 -17.89 -14.02
CA LYS A 75 -2.53 -19.21 -14.22
C LYS A 75 -1.16 -19.31 -13.52
N LYS A 76 -0.49 -18.17 -13.33
CA LYS A 76 0.85 -18.08 -12.70
C LYS A 76 0.79 -18.02 -11.18
N VAL A 77 -0.40 -17.88 -10.59
CA VAL A 77 -0.58 -17.66 -9.16
C VAL A 77 -0.71 -18.99 -8.45
N GLY A 78 0.25 -19.28 -7.56
CA GLY A 78 0.18 -20.42 -6.65
C GLY A 78 -0.62 -20.12 -5.38
N LYS A 79 -0.88 -21.15 -4.57
CA LYS A 79 -1.64 -21.02 -3.30
C LYS A 79 -0.95 -20.12 -2.26
N ASP A 80 0.38 -20.06 -2.28
CA ASP A 80 1.20 -19.30 -1.35
C ASP A 80 1.50 -17.86 -1.83
N ASN A 81 0.83 -17.42 -2.89
CA ASN A 81 1.02 -16.10 -3.44
C ASN A 81 -0.07 -15.12 -2.98
N SER A 82 0.33 -13.86 -2.80
CA SER A 82 -0.58 -12.74 -2.55
C SER A 82 -0.73 -11.94 -3.84
N ILE A 83 -1.97 -11.70 -4.27
CA ILE A 83 -2.25 -11.05 -5.54
C ILE A 83 -2.31 -9.55 -5.39
N ILE A 84 -1.62 -8.85 -6.29
CA ILE A 84 -1.65 -7.39 -6.44
C ILE A 84 -2.04 -7.08 -7.88
N ILE A 85 -3.06 -6.25 -8.07
CA ILE A 85 -3.39 -5.72 -9.39
C ILE A 85 -2.45 -4.55 -9.71
N GLY A 86 -1.80 -4.62 -10.87
CA GLY A 86 -0.95 -3.56 -11.39
C GLY A 86 -1.72 -2.31 -11.84
N LYS A 87 -1.02 -1.35 -12.42
CA LYS A 87 -1.63 -0.15 -13.00
C LYS A 87 -2.23 -0.50 -14.36
N ILE A 88 -3.52 -0.78 -14.39
CA ILE A 88 -4.30 -1.13 -15.57
C ILE A 88 -5.58 -0.29 -15.63
N GLY A 89 -6.19 -0.21 -16.84
CA GLY A 89 -7.45 0.50 -17.04
C GLY A 89 -8.62 -0.15 -16.30
N ASP A 90 -9.66 0.64 -16.05
CA ASP A 90 -10.81 0.21 -15.25
C ASP A 90 -11.58 -0.98 -15.86
N LYS A 91 -11.60 -1.12 -17.20
CA LYS A 91 -12.22 -2.28 -17.88
C LYS A 91 -11.53 -3.58 -17.52
N ASN A 92 -10.22 -3.69 -17.78
CA ASN A 92 -9.44 -4.89 -17.49
C ASN A 92 -9.43 -5.19 -15.99
N LYS A 93 -9.37 -4.13 -15.17
CA LYS A 93 -9.45 -4.28 -13.71
C LYS A 93 -10.76 -4.88 -13.25
N LEU A 94 -11.88 -4.55 -13.93
CA LEU A 94 -13.20 -5.09 -13.62
C LEU A 94 -13.30 -6.57 -14.04
N GLU A 95 -12.74 -6.95 -15.18
CA GLU A 95 -12.66 -8.34 -15.62
C GLU A 95 -11.87 -9.19 -14.63
N ILE A 96 -10.68 -8.72 -14.25
CA ILE A 96 -9.86 -9.38 -13.22
C ILE A 96 -10.61 -9.50 -11.89
N ALA A 97 -11.32 -8.45 -11.46
CA ALA A 97 -12.08 -8.48 -10.21
C ALA A 97 -13.24 -9.48 -10.25
N ARG A 98 -13.94 -9.63 -11.40
CA ARG A 98 -15.00 -10.62 -11.58
C ARG A 98 -14.46 -12.04 -11.53
N GLU A 99 -13.35 -12.31 -12.21
CA GLU A 99 -12.70 -13.63 -12.17
C GLU A 99 -12.16 -13.99 -10.78
N ALA A 100 -11.54 -13.02 -10.10
CA ALA A 100 -11.10 -13.22 -8.73
C ALA A 100 -12.24 -13.56 -7.79
N LYS A 101 -13.40 -12.92 -7.98
CA LYS A 101 -14.62 -13.23 -7.22
C LYS A 101 -15.15 -14.65 -7.55
N ALA A 102 -15.17 -15.04 -8.82
CA ALA A 102 -15.61 -16.38 -9.24
C ALA A 102 -14.71 -17.49 -8.67
N LYS A 103 -13.39 -17.25 -8.64
CA LYS A 103 -12.39 -18.18 -8.09
C LYS A 103 -12.22 -18.07 -6.57
N LYS A 104 -12.93 -17.15 -5.89
CA LYS A 104 -12.80 -16.86 -4.44
C LYS A 104 -11.37 -16.51 -4.02
N ILE A 105 -10.66 -15.75 -4.86
CA ILE A 105 -9.28 -15.34 -4.61
C ILE A 105 -9.26 -13.92 -4.05
N GLU A 106 -8.53 -13.71 -2.96
CA GLU A 106 -8.37 -12.39 -2.35
C GLU A 106 -7.29 -11.55 -3.05
N ILE A 107 -7.58 -10.27 -3.27
CA ILE A 107 -6.65 -9.31 -3.85
C ILE A 107 -6.21 -8.34 -2.75
N SER A 108 -4.91 -8.22 -2.52
CA SER A 108 -4.37 -7.45 -1.39
C SER A 108 -4.56 -5.93 -1.52
N ASN A 109 -4.55 -5.39 -2.73
CA ASN A 109 -4.65 -3.94 -2.96
C ASN A 109 -6.03 -3.47 -3.41
N LEU A 110 -7.03 -4.35 -3.50
CA LEU A 110 -8.37 -4.00 -3.98
C LEU A 110 -9.45 -4.75 -3.20
N ASN A 111 -10.44 -4.02 -2.71
CA ASN A 111 -11.67 -4.64 -2.21
C ASN A 111 -12.60 -4.92 -3.39
N ILE A 112 -12.73 -6.20 -3.76
CA ILE A 112 -13.42 -6.67 -4.96
C ILE A 112 -14.89 -6.23 -4.97
N ASP A 113 -15.63 -6.46 -3.88
CA ASP A 113 -17.06 -6.16 -3.82
C ASP A 113 -17.36 -4.67 -3.89
N LYS A 114 -16.58 -3.85 -3.18
CA LYS A 114 -16.71 -2.38 -3.26
C LYS A 114 -16.41 -1.88 -4.66
N PHE A 115 -15.36 -2.40 -5.29
CA PHE A 115 -14.95 -1.97 -6.61
C PHE A 115 -16.00 -2.31 -7.67
N ILE A 116 -16.52 -3.54 -7.69
CA ILE A 116 -17.57 -3.97 -8.61
C ILE A 116 -18.80 -3.07 -8.46
N LYS A 117 -19.27 -2.85 -7.23
CA LYS A 117 -20.44 -1.97 -6.97
C LYS A 117 -20.25 -0.54 -7.48
N ILE A 118 -19.04 0.03 -7.31
CA ILE A 118 -18.74 1.39 -7.78
C ILE A 118 -18.75 1.42 -9.31
N MET A 119 -18.17 0.43 -9.96
CA MET A 119 -18.10 0.37 -11.40
C MET A 119 -19.47 0.16 -12.04
N GLU A 120 -20.31 -0.69 -11.47
CA GLU A 120 -21.70 -0.89 -11.94
C GLU A 120 -22.51 0.39 -11.84
N ARG A 121 -22.36 1.17 -10.75
CA ARG A 121 -23.01 2.49 -10.63
C ARG A 121 -22.53 3.45 -11.72
N LYS A 122 -21.22 3.54 -11.96
CA LYS A 122 -20.66 4.39 -13.02
C LYS A 122 -21.20 4.00 -14.41
N PHE A 123 -21.27 2.71 -14.71
CA PHE A 123 -21.81 2.25 -15.99
C PHE A 123 -23.30 2.50 -16.16
N LYS A 124 -24.10 2.45 -15.08
CA LYS A 124 -25.51 2.80 -15.11
C LYS A 124 -25.72 4.29 -15.40
N ILE A 125 -24.94 5.17 -14.74
CA ILE A 125 -24.99 6.62 -14.96
C ILE A 125 -24.63 6.95 -16.42
N ASN A 126 -23.52 6.43 -16.94
CA ASN A 126 -23.09 6.69 -18.31
C ASN A 126 -24.04 6.13 -19.38
N LYS A 127 -24.86 5.10 -19.06
CA LYS A 127 -25.92 4.62 -19.95
C LYS A 127 -27.17 5.49 -19.88
N GLY A 128 -27.46 6.10 -18.75
CA GLY A 128 -28.56 7.05 -18.56
C GLY A 128 -28.34 8.34 -19.33
N GLU A 129 -27.15 8.93 -19.21
CA GLU A 129 -26.78 10.17 -19.91
C GLU A 129 -26.71 10.04 -21.45
N LYS A 130 -26.48 8.85 -21.98
CA LYS A 130 -26.50 8.60 -23.43
C LYS A 130 -27.90 8.37 -24.02
N LYS A 131 -28.94 8.28 -23.17
CA LYS A 131 -30.34 8.10 -23.58
C LYS A 131 -31.17 9.39 -23.44
N ALA A 132 -30.63 10.44 -22.85
CA ALA A 132 -31.18 11.79 -22.81
C ALA A 132 -30.52 12.68 -23.86
#